data_dfc0fc834a2cc2e296557c1602785e82
#
_entry.id   dfc0fc834a2cc2e296557c1602785e82
#
_cell.length_a   1.000
_cell.length_b   1.000
_cell.length_c   1.000
_cell.angle_alpha   90.00
_cell.angle_beta   90.00
_cell.angle_gamma   90.00
#
_symmetry.space_group_name_H-M   'P 1'
#
loop_
_entity.id
_entity.type
_entity.pdbx_description
1 polymer ?
#
loop_
_entity_poly.entity_id
_entity_poly.type
_entity_poly.pdbx_seq_one_letter_code
_entity_poly.pdbx_strand_id
1 'polypeptide(L)'
;MFTFYDTHAHLDDEQFVADLPQVIERAKAAGIARINCIATDLESSRKAIALAERFANVYAAAGWHPSHATEAPQDIRPALRELAKHPKVVALGETGLDYYRLPSRKKDASPEEREKLLTEDQNYKAKQAELFGQHLEVAAETGLGVVVHERESMPDLLTQIEPFAQRVRAVFHCFAGTVSAMQRVVDLGSIVSFTGILTFKNGQNMRDTLAAAPMGKFMLETDSPYLAPVPHRGKRCEPAYVKEIAKAAAQVKGCTLEELSVATCQTAHEFFRGLA
;
A
#
# COMPACT_ATOMS: atom_id res chain seq x y z
N MET A 1 23.51 8.19 -10.32
CA MET A 1 22.10 8.51 -9.97
C MET A 1 21.60 7.35 -9.14
N PHE A 2 21.04 7.59 -7.95
CA PHE A 2 20.55 6.51 -7.07
C PHE A 2 19.23 5.98 -7.60
N THR A 3 19.02 4.67 -7.46
CA THR A 3 17.83 3.98 -7.92
C THR A 3 16.86 3.79 -6.76
N PHE A 4 15.57 4.07 -6.98
CA PHE A 4 14.51 3.79 -6.03
C PHE A 4 13.38 3.01 -6.69
N TYR A 5 12.53 2.40 -5.88
CA TYR A 5 11.26 1.80 -6.31
C TYR A 5 10.11 2.60 -5.74
N ASP A 6 9.05 2.77 -6.52
CA ASP A 6 7.75 3.19 -6.01
C ASP A 6 6.94 1.93 -5.71
N THR A 7 6.83 1.60 -4.44
CA THR A 7 6.22 0.33 -4.04
C THR A 7 4.70 0.36 -3.98
N HIS A 8 4.07 1.55 -4.17
CA HIS A 8 2.62 1.69 -4.17
C HIS A 8 2.19 2.92 -4.98
N ALA A 9 1.55 2.68 -6.12
CA ALA A 9 0.98 3.71 -7.01
C ALA A 9 -0.29 3.19 -7.67
N HIS A 10 -1.30 4.02 -7.87
CA HIS A 10 -2.54 3.69 -8.60
C HIS A 10 -2.44 4.23 -10.03
N LEU A 11 -1.66 3.55 -10.89
CA LEU A 11 -1.43 3.99 -12.27
C LEU A 11 -2.65 3.80 -13.19
N ASP A 12 -3.63 3.03 -12.77
CA ASP A 12 -4.92 2.83 -13.44
C ASP A 12 -5.95 3.92 -13.14
N ASP A 13 -5.63 4.88 -12.25
CA ASP A 13 -6.48 6.03 -11.93
C ASP A 13 -6.70 6.91 -13.16
N GLU A 14 -7.92 7.43 -13.30
CA GLU A 14 -8.33 8.28 -14.42
C GLU A 14 -7.45 9.52 -14.63
N GLN A 15 -6.86 10.04 -13.55
CA GLN A 15 -5.96 11.18 -13.59
C GLN A 15 -4.70 10.93 -14.43
N PHE A 16 -4.33 9.66 -14.68
CA PHE A 16 -3.15 9.31 -15.47
C PHE A 16 -3.47 8.97 -16.94
N VAL A 17 -4.72 8.76 -17.30
CA VAL A 17 -5.12 8.29 -18.63
C VAL A 17 -4.53 9.13 -19.76
N ALA A 18 -4.47 10.45 -19.59
CA ALA A 18 -4.04 11.36 -20.65
C ALA A 18 -2.53 11.36 -20.89
N ASP A 19 -1.70 11.06 -19.88
CA ASP A 19 -0.24 11.24 -19.96
C ASP A 19 0.58 10.11 -19.29
N LEU A 20 -0.01 8.94 -19.06
CA LEU A 20 0.68 7.84 -18.37
C LEU A 20 2.04 7.47 -18.96
N PRO A 21 2.24 7.37 -20.29
CA PRO A 21 3.57 7.11 -20.84
C PRO A 21 4.61 8.16 -20.40
N GLN A 22 4.21 9.44 -20.38
CA GLN A 22 5.08 10.54 -19.96
C GLN A 22 5.36 10.49 -18.44
N VAL A 23 4.38 10.06 -17.62
CA VAL A 23 4.58 9.81 -16.18
C VAL A 23 5.66 8.74 -15.96
N ILE A 24 5.58 7.62 -16.68
CA ILE A 24 6.57 6.53 -16.61
C ILE A 24 7.96 7.02 -17.04
N GLU A 25 8.07 7.79 -18.12
CA GLU A 25 9.36 8.34 -18.56
C GLU A 25 9.92 9.35 -17.53
N ARG A 26 9.09 10.20 -16.91
CA ARG A 26 9.54 11.09 -15.81
C ARG A 26 10.04 10.28 -14.61
N ALA A 27 9.36 9.19 -14.26
CA ALA A 27 9.79 8.31 -13.19
C ALA A 27 11.17 7.70 -13.48
N LYS A 28 11.39 7.15 -14.68
CA LYS A 28 12.70 6.64 -15.11
C LYS A 28 13.79 7.71 -15.06
N ALA A 29 13.51 8.91 -15.58
CA ALA A 29 14.44 10.04 -15.55
C ALA A 29 14.79 10.49 -14.13
N ALA A 30 13.86 10.29 -13.16
CA ALA A 30 14.08 10.55 -11.74
C ALA A 30 14.85 9.44 -11.02
N GLY A 31 15.15 8.32 -11.67
CA GLY A 31 15.83 7.16 -11.09
C GLY A 31 14.88 6.13 -10.45
N ILE A 32 13.58 6.18 -10.77
CA ILE A 32 12.62 5.18 -10.28
C ILE A 32 12.65 3.98 -11.25
N ALA A 33 13.28 2.90 -10.81
CA ALA A 33 13.53 1.73 -11.65
C ALA A 33 12.31 0.80 -11.75
N ARG A 34 11.46 0.77 -10.72
CA ARG A 34 10.28 -0.10 -10.66
C ARG A 34 9.13 0.61 -9.99
N ILE A 35 7.90 0.29 -10.44
CA ILE A 35 6.66 0.85 -9.93
C ILE A 35 5.67 -0.30 -9.76
N ASN A 36 5.09 -0.44 -8.58
CA ASN A 36 4.00 -1.37 -8.34
C ASN A 36 2.67 -0.65 -8.51
N CYS A 37 1.89 -1.03 -9.52
CA CYS A 37 0.52 -0.58 -9.72
C CYS A 37 -0.41 -1.41 -8.82
N ILE A 38 -1.07 -0.73 -7.89
CA ILE A 38 -1.88 -1.37 -6.85
C ILE A 38 -3.35 -1.29 -7.20
N ALA A 39 -4.00 -2.44 -7.25
CA ALA A 39 -5.42 -2.54 -7.58
C ALA A 39 -6.32 -2.36 -6.36
N THR A 40 -7.56 -1.96 -6.60
CA THR A 40 -8.59 -1.75 -5.58
C THR A 40 -9.82 -2.67 -5.72
N ASP A 41 -9.90 -3.42 -6.83
CA ASP A 41 -10.89 -4.46 -7.11
C ASP A 41 -10.40 -5.42 -8.21
N LEU A 42 -11.22 -6.39 -8.65
CA LEU A 42 -10.82 -7.33 -9.70
C LEU A 42 -10.72 -6.70 -11.09
N GLU A 43 -11.46 -5.64 -11.39
CA GLU A 43 -11.35 -4.92 -12.66
C GLU A 43 -10.06 -4.11 -12.69
N SER A 44 -9.80 -3.34 -11.65
CA SER A 44 -8.56 -2.61 -11.40
C SER A 44 -7.34 -3.56 -11.42
N SER A 45 -7.45 -4.76 -10.84
CA SER A 45 -6.40 -5.79 -10.92
C SER A 45 -6.04 -6.18 -12.35
N ARG A 46 -7.04 -6.35 -13.22
CA ARG A 46 -6.79 -6.64 -14.65
C ARG A 46 -6.17 -5.45 -15.37
N LYS A 47 -6.60 -4.22 -15.04
CA LYS A 47 -5.98 -2.99 -15.57
C LYS A 47 -4.53 -2.86 -15.15
N ALA A 48 -4.23 -3.09 -13.87
CA ALA A 48 -2.86 -3.05 -13.34
C ALA A 48 -1.95 -4.08 -14.05
N ILE A 49 -2.44 -5.29 -14.27
CA ILE A 49 -1.72 -6.33 -15.04
C ILE A 49 -1.46 -5.86 -16.48
N ALA A 50 -2.47 -5.33 -17.18
CA ALA A 50 -2.31 -4.83 -18.55
C ALA A 50 -1.29 -3.69 -18.63
N LEU A 51 -1.24 -2.82 -17.62
CA LEU A 51 -0.19 -1.78 -17.52
C LEU A 51 1.19 -2.39 -17.29
N ALA A 52 1.28 -3.43 -16.46
CA ALA A 52 2.53 -4.12 -16.19
C ALA A 52 3.06 -4.91 -17.41
N GLU A 53 2.17 -5.39 -18.28
CA GLU A 53 2.54 -5.98 -19.58
C GLU A 53 3.05 -4.92 -20.56
N ARG A 54 2.43 -3.74 -20.56
CA ARG A 54 2.78 -2.63 -21.44
C ARG A 54 4.09 -1.94 -21.07
N PHE A 55 4.41 -1.82 -19.78
CA PHE A 55 5.59 -1.11 -19.29
C PHE A 55 6.51 -2.06 -18.51
N ALA A 56 7.70 -2.31 -19.04
CA ALA A 56 8.64 -3.31 -18.52
C ALA A 56 8.98 -3.12 -17.03
N ASN A 57 9.01 -1.87 -16.55
CA ASN A 57 9.33 -1.49 -15.17
C ASN A 57 8.11 -1.36 -14.25
N VAL A 58 6.90 -1.70 -14.75
CA VAL A 58 5.68 -1.74 -13.95
C VAL A 58 5.36 -3.17 -13.58
N TYR A 59 4.89 -3.37 -12.36
CA TYR A 59 4.40 -4.62 -11.78
C TYR A 59 3.01 -4.37 -11.19
N ALA A 60 2.28 -5.42 -10.84
CA ALA A 60 0.93 -5.32 -10.32
C ALA A 60 0.79 -5.97 -8.95
N ALA A 61 -0.02 -5.38 -8.07
CA ALA A 61 -0.65 -6.08 -6.96
C ALA A 61 -2.13 -6.26 -7.26
N ALA A 62 -2.66 -7.45 -7.01
CA ALA A 62 -4.05 -7.79 -7.31
C ALA A 62 -4.83 -7.99 -6.01
N GLY A 63 -5.96 -7.32 -5.87
CA GLY A 63 -6.72 -7.41 -4.64
C GLY A 63 -8.04 -6.64 -4.65
N TRP A 64 -8.57 -6.44 -3.44
CA TRP A 64 -9.81 -5.72 -3.20
C TRP A 64 -9.71 -4.84 -1.96
N HIS A 65 -9.81 -3.54 -2.17
CA HIS A 65 -9.68 -2.52 -1.14
C HIS A 65 -10.86 -2.56 -0.15
N PRO A 66 -10.65 -2.39 1.16
CA PRO A 66 -11.70 -2.47 2.18
C PRO A 66 -12.83 -1.46 1.99
N SER A 67 -12.60 -0.29 1.40
CA SER A 67 -13.68 0.68 1.14
C SER A 67 -14.73 0.19 0.15
N HIS A 68 -14.44 -0.82 -0.65
CA HIS A 68 -15.33 -1.47 -1.62
C HIS A 68 -15.81 -2.86 -1.16
N ALA A 69 -15.65 -3.21 0.12
CA ALA A 69 -15.93 -4.55 0.62
C ALA A 69 -17.40 -5.00 0.42
N THR A 70 -18.35 -4.06 0.43
CA THR A 70 -19.77 -4.37 0.20
C THR A 70 -20.10 -4.71 -1.26
N GLU A 71 -19.24 -4.34 -2.19
CA GLU A 71 -19.37 -4.60 -3.63
C GLU A 71 -18.69 -5.92 -4.03
N ALA A 72 -17.86 -6.46 -3.13
CA ALA A 72 -17.10 -7.67 -3.39
C ALA A 72 -18.02 -8.90 -3.51
N PRO A 73 -17.71 -9.82 -4.44
CA PRO A 73 -18.31 -11.16 -4.41
C PRO A 73 -18.09 -11.83 -3.05
N GLN A 74 -18.97 -12.77 -2.70
CA GLN A 74 -18.87 -13.49 -1.43
C GLN A 74 -17.54 -14.26 -1.30
N ASP A 75 -17.04 -14.79 -2.39
CA ASP A 75 -15.75 -15.48 -2.45
C ASP A 75 -14.91 -14.99 -3.63
N ILE A 76 -13.85 -14.23 -3.34
CA ILE A 76 -12.92 -13.72 -4.35
C ILE A 76 -11.67 -14.61 -4.53
N ARG A 77 -11.48 -15.64 -3.70
CA ARG A 77 -10.29 -16.49 -3.71
C ARG A 77 -10.02 -17.17 -5.07
N PRO A 78 -11.04 -17.70 -5.80
CA PRO A 78 -10.79 -18.26 -7.13
C PRO A 78 -10.21 -17.23 -8.09
N ALA A 79 -10.72 -16.01 -8.09
CA ALA A 79 -10.23 -14.94 -8.94
C ALA A 79 -8.82 -14.48 -8.55
N LEU A 80 -8.55 -14.33 -7.24
CA LEU A 80 -7.21 -13.99 -6.74
C LEU A 80 -6.18 -15.05 -7.09
N ARG A 81 -6.50 -16.36 -6.96
CA ARG A 81 -5.61 -17.46 -7.35
C ARG A 81 -5.26 -17.42 -8.84
N GLU A 82 -6.22 -17.06 -9.68
CA GLU A 82 -5.99 -16.94 -11.12
C GLU A 82 -5.07 -15.76 -11.44
N LEU A 83 -5.37 -14.58 -10.88
CA LEU A 83 -4.55 -13.38 -11.06
C LEU A 83 -3.12 -13.56 -10.53
N ALA A 84 -2.97 -14.27 -9.40
CA ALA A 84 -1.67 -14.55 -8.76
C ALA A 84 -0.73 -15.43 -9.61
N LYS A 85 -1.23 -16.13 -10.63
CA LYS A 85 -0.40 -16.90 -11.57
C LYS A 85 0.37 -16.03 -12.55
N HIS A 86 -0.11 -14.79 -12.77
CA HIS A 86 0.52 -13.90 -13.74
C HIS A 86 1.92 -13.47 -13.26
N PRO A 87 2.98 -13.55 -14.08
CA PRO A 87 4.37 -13.29 -13.66
C PRO A 87 4.60 -11.84 -13.22
N LYS A 88 3.78 -10.91 -13.68
CA LYS A 88 3.84 -9.50 -13.29
C LYS A 88 3.04 -9.19 -11.99
N VAL A 89 2.29 -10.15 -11.45
CA VAL A 89 1.64 -10.01 -10.15
C VAL A 89 2.65 -10.39 -9.06
N VAL A 90 3.08 -9.42 -8.29
CA VAL A 90 4.16 -9.53 -7.32
C VAL A 90 3.69 -9.53 -5.87
N ALA A 91 2.44 -9.14 -5.63
CA ALA A 91 1.78 -9.15 -4.32
C ALA A 91 0.26 -9.27 -4.47
N LEU A 92 -0.44 -9.59 -3.38
CA LEU A 92 -1.88 -9.46 -3.26
C LEU A 92 -2.24 -8.17 -2.50
N GLY A 93 -3.27 -7.49 -2.94
CA GLY A 93 -3.74 -6.24 -2.36
C GLY A 93 -4.02 -5.17 -3.44
N GLU A 94 -4.47 -4.02 -3.03
CA GLU A 94 -4.59 -3.51 -1.66
C GLU A 94 -5.79 -4.15 -0.92
N THR A 95 -5.59 -4.53 0.32
CA THR A 95 -6.61 -5.15 1.16
C THR A 95 -6.38 -4.79 2.63
N GLY A 96 -7.30 -5.09 3.52
CA GLY A 96 -7.16 -4.75 4.94
C GLY A 96 -8.44 -4.17 5.53
N LEU A 97 -8.31 -3.21 6.47
CA LEU A 97 -9.43 -2.64 7.20
C LEU A 97 -9.38 -1.09 7.19
N ASP A 98 -10.52 -0.45 6.90
CA ASP A 98 -10.71 1.01 6.96
C ASP A 98 -11.93 1.33 7.86
N TYR A 99 -11.68 1.78 9.08
CA TYR A 99 -12.72 2.18 10.03
C TYR A 99 -12.99 3.69 10.05
N TYR A 100 -12.22 4.46 9.28
CA TYR A 100 -12.46 5.88 9.10
C TYR A 100 -13.71 6.16 8.23
N ARG A 101 -14.03 5.26 7.30
CA ARG A 101 -15.13 5.40 6.34
C ARG A 101 -16.38 4.57 6.71
N LEU A 102 -16.56 4.30 8.00
CA LEU A 102 -17.75 3.56 8.45
C LEU A 102 -19.04 4.33 8.19
N PRO A 103 -20.17 3.65 7.91
CA PRO A 103 -21.48 4.27 7.67
C PRO A 103 -21.89 5.30 8.72
N SER A 104 -21.67 5.03 10.02
CA SER A 104 -22.01 5.95 11.11
C SER A 104 -21.23 7.26 11.12
N ARG A 105 -20.13 7.33 10.36
CA ARG A 105 -19.31 8.55 10.22
C ARG A 105 -19.84 9.55 9.19
N LYS A 106 -21.00 9.28 8.59
CA LYS A 106 -21.71 10.21 7.72
C LYS A 106 -22.00 11.51 8.48
N LYS A 107 -21.53 12.64 7.93
CA LYS A 107 -21.51 13.93 8.64
C LYS A 107 -22.91 14.46 8.99
N ASP A 108 -23.89 14.23 8.13
CA ASP A 108 -25.23 14.83 8.21
C ASP A 108 -26.29 13.87 8.75
N ALA A 109 -25.88 12.76 9.39
CA ALA A 109 -26.82 11.78 9.97
C ALA A 109 -27.51 12.32 11.23
N SER A 110 -28.84 12.17 11.32
CA SER A 110 -29.60 12.44 12.54
C SER A 110 -29.19 11.47 13.67
N PRO A 111 -29.51 11.78 14.95
CA PRO A 111 -29.25 10.84 16.05
C PRO A 111 -29.88 9.46 15.83
N GLU A 112 -31.13 9.42 15.37
CA GLU A 112 -31.86 8.15 15.13
C GLU A 112 -31.28 7.39 13.91
N GLU A 113 -30.89 8.10 12.83
CA GLU A 113 -30.19 7.52 11.68
C GLU A 113 -28.84 6.97 12.10
N ARG A 114 -28.12 7.66 12.99
CA ARG A 114 -26.81 7.23 13.48
C ARG A 114 -26.86 5.92 14.25
N GLU A 115 -27.91 5.68 15.05
CA GLU A 115 -28.10 4.41 15.76
C GLU A 115 -28.27 3.23 14.80
N LYS A 116 -29.02 3.41 13.70
CA LYS A 116 -29.12 2.39 12.63
C LYS A 116 -27.78 2.16 11.94
N LEU A 117 -27.06 3.25 11.63
CA LEU A 117 -25.75 3.18 10.99
C LEU A 117 -24.69 2.47 11.85
N LEU A 118 -24.79 2.51 13.19
CA LEU A 118 -23.91 1.73 14.08
C LEU A 118 -24.09 0.21 13.92
N THR A 119 -25.29 -0.24 13.60
CA THR A 119 -25.51 -1.66 13.25
C THR A 119 -24.92 -2.00 11.89
N GLU A 120 -25.03 -1.08 10.94
CA GLU A 120 -24.41 -1.22 9.60
C GLU A 120 -22.88 -1.26 9.69
N ASP A 121 -22.27 -0.50 10.60
CA ASP A 121 -20.82 -0.53 10.85
C ASP A 121 -20.31 -1.93 11.18
N GLN A 122 -21.04 -2.69 11.99
CA GLN A 122 -20.65 -4.05 12.35
C GLN A 122 -20.65 -4.97 11.12
N ASN A 123 -21.67 -4.86 10.28
CA ASN A 123 -21.74 -5.61 9.02
C ASN A 123 -20.61 -5.21 8.06
N TYR A 124 -20.33 -3.90 7.97
CA TYR A 124 -19.28 -3.38 7.11
C TYR A 124 -17.89 -3.86 7.57
N LYS A 125 -17.61 -3.82 8.89
CA LYS A 125 -16.38 -4.35 9.48
C LYS A 125 -16.24 -5.87 9.25
N ALA A 126 -17.33 -6.62 9.44
CA ALA A 126 -17.32 -8.07 9.19
C ALA A 126 -17.00 -8.40 7.72
N LYS A 127 -17.57 -7.64 6.78
CA LYS A 127 -17.28 -7.78 5.34
C LYS A 127 -15.82 -7.48 5.02
N GLN A 128 -15.24 -6.42 5.57
CA GLN A 128 -13.83 -6.10 5.40
C GLN A 128 -12.94 -7.22 5.98
N ALA A 129 -13.27 -7.71 7.19
CA ALA A 129 -12.50 -8.75 7.83
C ALA A 129 -12.57 -10.09 7.06
N GLU A 130 -13.75 -10.47 6.54
CA GLU A 130 -13.92 -11.64 5.67
C GLU A 130 -13.05 -11.51 4.42
N LEU A 131 -13.14 -10.37 3.75
CA LEU A 131 -12.41 -10.08 2.53
C LEU A 131 -10.88 -10.11 2.76
N PHE A 132 -10.41 -9.51 3.85
CA PHE A 132 -9.01 -9.55 4.24
C PHE A 132 -8.54 -10.99 4.52
N GLY A 133 -9.37 -11.78 5.24
CA GLY A 133 -9.09 -13.19 5.49
C GLY A 133 -8.90 -13.99 4.19
N GLN A 134 -9.74 -13.77 3.18
CA GLN A 134 -9.61 -14.41 1.87
C GLN A 134 -8.28 -14.08 1.17
N HIS A 135 -7.80 -12.84 1.29
CA HIS A 135 -6.47 -12.46 0.76
C HIS A 135 -5.34 -13.17 1.51
N LEU A 136 -5.41 -13.23 2.85
CA LEU A 136 -4.40 -13.92 3.66
C LEU A 136 -4.33 -15.42 3.35
N GLU A 137 -5.47 -16.08 3.12
CA GLU A 137 -5.53 -17.47 2.71
C GLU A 137 -4.82 -17.70 1.36
N VAL A 138 -5.16 -16.88 0.35
CA VAL A 138 -4.53 -17.01 -0.99
C VAL A 138 -3.05 -16.62 -0.94
N ALA A 139 -2.67 -15.64 -0.12
CA ALA A 139 -1.27 -15.29 0.08
C ALA A 139 -0.47 -16.45 0.69
N ALA A 140 -1.03 -17.13 1.70
CA ALA A 140 -0.42 -18.32 2.31
C ALA A 140 -0.25 -19.50 1.33
N GLU A 141 -1.17 -19.63 0.36
CA GLU A 141 -1.11 -20.67 -0.68
C GLU A 141 -0.09 -20.34 -1.77
N THR A 142 0.01 -19.07 -2.17
CA THR A 142 0.81 -18.64 -3.33
C THR A 142 2.21 -18.16 -2.97
N GLY A 143 2.47 -17.90 -1.69
CA GLY A 143 3.72 -17.30 -1.20
C GLY A 143 3.90 -15.84 -1.57
N LEU A 144 2.85 -15.17 -2.10
CA LEU A 144 2.86 -13.73 -2.35
C LEU A 144 2.76 -12.92 -1.05
N GLY A 145 3.43 -11.78 -1.00
CA GLY A 145 3.22 -10.80 0.06
C GLY A 145 1.87 -10.11 -0.05
N VAL A 146 1.40 -9.51 1.06
CA VAL A 146 0.12 -8.77 1.10
C VAL A 146 0.38 -7.28 1.32
N VAL A 147 -0.19 -6.43 0.47
CA VAL A 147 -0.22 -4.98 0.63
C VAL A 147 -1.44 -4.61 1.47
N VAL A 148 -1.19 -4.14 2.70
CA VAL A 148 -2.22 -3.93 3.72
C VAL A 148 -2.55 -2.47 3.86
N HIS A 149 -3.83 -2.15 3.66
CA HIS A 149 -4.45 -0.89 4.04
C HIS A 149 -4.84 -0.90 5.52
N GLU A 150 -4.43 0.12 6.26
CA GLU A 150 -4.80 0.30 7.65
C GLU A 150 -5.29 1.72 7.89
N ARG A 151 -6.52 1.86 8.40
CA ARG A 151 -7.01 3.16 8.84
C ARG A 151 -7.95 3.04 10.02
N GLU A 152 -7.48 3.47 11.20
CA GLU A 152 -8.20 3.39 12.50
C GLU A 152 -8.62 1.96 12.89
N SER A 153 -7.86 0.94 12.47
CA SER A 153 -8.22 -0.48 12.56
C SER A 153 -7.08 -1.38 13.05
N MET A 154 -5.95 -0.81 13.44
CA MET A 154 -4.71 -1.53 13.77
C MET A 154 -4.91 -2.72 14.73
N PRO A 155 -5.67 -2.64 15.84
CA PRO A 155 -5.83 -3.78 16.74
C PRO A 155 -6.46 -4.99 16.05
N ASP A 156 -7.51 -4.79 15.28
CA ASP A 156 -8.24 -5.86 14.60
C ASP A 156 -7.41 -6.45 13.46
N LEU A 157 -6.68 -5.59 12.72
CA LEU A 157 -5.74 -6.04 11.69
C LEU A 157 -4.63 -6.93 12.26
N LEU A 158 -3.99 -6.52 13.35
CA LEU A 158 -2.93 -7.32 13.99
C LEU A 158 -3.48 -8.66 14.49
N THR A 159 -4.68 -8.66 15.11
CA THR A 159 -5.33 -9.89 15.55
C THR A 159 -5.60 -10.84 14.39
N GLN A 160 -6.01 -10.31 13.25
CA GLN A 160 -6.37 -11.15 12.09
C GLN A 160 -5.15 -11.67 11.33
N ILE A 161 -4.04 -10.91 11.27
CA ILE A 161 -2.83 -11.31 10.56
C ILE A 161 -1.93 -12.24 11.39
N GLU A 162 -1.99 -12.14 12.72
CA GLU A 162 -1.11 -12.91 13.62
C GLU A 162 -1.10 -14.43 13.36
N PRO A 163 -2.24 -15.11 13.12
CA PRO A 163 -2.26 -16.55 12.79
C PRO A 163 -1.56 -16.89 11.47
N PHE A 164 -1.34 -15.91 10.60
CA PHE A 164 -0.68 -16.05 9.30
C PHE A 164 0.79 -15.64 9.30
N ALA A 165 1.30 -15.01 10.37
CA ALA A 165 2.61 -14.35 10.42
C ALA A 165 3.80 -15.25 10.00
N GLN A 166 3.71 -16.57 10.20
CA GLN A 166 4.74 -17.53 9.79
C GLN A 166 4.67 -17.92 8.30
N ARG A 167 3.59 -17.58 7.61
CA ARG A 167 3.32 -18.01 6.23
C ARG A 167 3.11 -16.85 5.27
N VAL A 168 2.72 -15.68 5.78
CA VAL A 168 2.39 -14.50 5.00
C VAL A 168 3.20 -13.33 5.49
N ARG A 169 3.91 -12.69 4.57
CA ARG A 169 4.56 -11.40 4.82
C ARG A 169 3.63 -10.28 4.39
N ALA A 170 3.53 -9.22 5.17
CA ALA A 170 2.72 -8.06 4.83
C ALA A 170 3.54 -6.77 4.81
N VAL A 171 3.15 -5.84 3.95
CA VAL A 171 3.56 -4.44 4.04
C VAL A 171 2.35 -3.60 4.43
N PHE A 172 2.43 -2.92 5.55
CA PHE A 172 1.44 -1.92 5.94
C PHE A 172 1.76 -0.63 5.20
N HIS A 173 1.03 -0.39 4.12
CA HIS A 173 1.29 0.74 3.25
C HIS A 173 0.88 2.06 3.89
N CYS A 174 1.49 3.17 3.45
CA CYS A 174 1.22 4.53 3.93
C CYS A 174 1.13 4.62 5.46
N PHE A 175 2.09 3.97 6.14
CA PHE A 175 2.01 3.74 7.58
C PHE A 175 1.96 5.04 8.38
N ALA A 176 0.84 5.26 9.06
CA ALA A 176 0.57 6.45 9.86
C ALA A 176 0.47 6.16 11.37
N GLY A 177 0.75 4.94 11.78
CA GLY A 177 0.68 4.47 13.16
C GLY A 177 1.81 4.99 14.06
N THR A 178 1.76 4.59 15.31
CA THR A 178 2.79 4.92 16.32
C THR A 178 4.02 4.02 16.19
N VAL A 179 5.13 4.42 16.84
CA VAL A 179 6.35 3.58 16.94
C VAL A 179 6.02 2.21 17.54
N SER A 180 5.17 2.15 18.57
CA SER A 180 4.77 0.88 19.20
C SER A 180 3.96 -0.01 18.22
N ALA A 181 3.07 0.57 17.43
CA ALA A 181 2.33 -0.18 16.41
C ALA A 181 3.28 -0.69 15.30
N MET A 182 4.21 0.13 14.84
CA MET A 182 5.24 -0.28 13.88
C MET A 182 6.07 -1.44 14.41
N GLN A 183 6.50 -1.39 15.68
CA GLN A 183 7.27 -2.47 16.29
C GLN A 183 6.48 -3.79 16.29
N ARG A 184 5.19 -3.77 16.62
CA ARG A 184 4.34 -4.97 16.57
C ARG A 184 4.23 -5.53 15.14
N VAL A 185 4.12 -4.67 14.13
CA VAL A 185 4.14 -5.08 12.72
C VAL A 185 5.46 -5.79 12.38
N VAL A 186 6.58 -5.22 12.81
CA VAL A 186 7.92 -5.80 12.57
C VAL A 186 8.12 -7.10 13.33
N ASP A 187 7.64 -7.22 14.56
CA ASP A 187 7.71 -8.43 15.38
C ASP A 187 6.93 -9.61 14.75
N LEU A 188 5.87 -9.31 13.99
CA LEU A 188 5.13 -10.29 13.17
C LEU A 188 5.85 -10.65 11.85
N GLY A 189 7.07 -10.19 11.63
CA GLY A 189 7.83 -10.45 10.39
C GLY A 189 7.40 -9.60 9.20
N SER A 190 6.48 -8.67 9.40
CA SER A 190 5.96 -7.74 8.40
C SER A 190 6.81 -6.47 8.32
N ILE A 191 6.48 -5.58 7.38
CA ILE A 191 7.20 -4.32 7.16
C ILE A 191 6.20 -3.17 6.97
N VAL A 192 6.71 -1.95 6.94
CA VAL A 192 5.90 -0.73 6.71
C VAL A 192 6.40 0.03 5.48
N SER A 193 5.59 0.92 4.93
CA SER A 193 6.06 1.85 3.91
C SER A 193 5.66 3.30 4.22
N PHE A 194 6.42 4.23 3.66
CA PHE A 194 6.28 5.64 3.94
C PHE A 194 6.10 6.45 2.65
N THR A 195 5.18 7.42 2.71
CA THR A 195 4.75 8.27 1.59
C THR A 195 5.28 9.70 1.70
N GLY A 196 4.79 10.55 0.81
CA GLY A 196 5.01 12.00 0.81
C GLY A 196 4.67 12.71 2.11
N ILE A 197 3.89 12.08 3.01
CA ILE A 197 3.55 12.62 4.34
C ILE A 197 4.80 12.91 5.18
N LEU A 198 5.90 12.19 4.97
CA LEU A 198 7.19 12.48 5.62
C LEU A 198 7.63 13.94 5.44
N THR A 199 7.25 14.58 4.32
CA THR A 199 7.60 15.95 3.98
C THR A 199 6.62 16.99 4.51
N PHE A 200 5.46 16.57 5.07
CA PHE A 200 4.42 17.50 5.50
C PHE A 200 4.75 18.12 6.86
N LYS A 201 4.26 19.36 7.07
CA LYS A 201 4.46 20.05 8.36
C LYS A 201 3.91 19.24 9.54
N ASN A 202 2.75 18.61 9.36
CA ASN A 202 2.08 17.76 10.36
C ASN A 202 2.49 16.28 10.32
N GLY A 203 3.53 15.92 9.56
CA GLY A 203 4.00 14.54 9.41
C GLY A 203 5.02 14.10 10.49
N GLN A 204 5.06 14.76 11.67
CA GLN A 204 6.10 14.49 12.67
C GLN A 204 6.04 13.05 13.19
N ASN A 205 4.85 12.53 13.50
CA ASN A 205 4.71 11.15 13.97
C ASN A 205 5.25 10.10 12.96
N MET A 206 5.08 10.34 11.65
CA MET A 206 5.66 9.45 10.62
C MET A 206 7.18 9.54 10.59
N ARG A 207 7.74 10.74 10.78
CA ARG A 207 9.20 10.91 10.90
C ARG A 207 9.74 10.21 12.14
N ASP A 208 9.06 10.30 13.27
CA ASP A 208 9.44 9.62 14.51
C ASP A 208 9.37 8.10 14.33
N THR A 209 8.33 7.60 13.67
CA THR A 209 8.16 6.18 13.36
C THR A 209 9.22 5.69 12.37
N LEU A 210 9.51 6.45 11.32
CA LEU A 210 10.59 6.12 10.39
C LEU A 210 11.96 6.13 11.09
N ALA A 211 12.23 7.11 11.97
CA ALA A 211 13.47 7.16 12.74
C ALA A 211 13.70 5.88 13.56
N ALA A 212 12.63 5.34 14.16
CA ALA A 212 12.65 4.12 14.95
C ALA A 212 12.65 2.83 14.11
N ALA A 213 12.15 2.86 12.86
CA ALA A 213 12.07 1.68 12.01
C ALA A 213 13.47 1.14 11.66
N PRO A 214 13.77 -0.17 11.84
CA PRO A 214 15.06 -0.73 11.44
C PRO A 214 15.27 -0.61 9.93
N MET A 215 16.52 -0.41 9.49
CA MET A 215 16.86 -0.55 8.07
C MET A 215 16.52 -1.97 7.61
N GLY A 216 15.93 -2.10 6.40
CA GLY A 216 15.41 -3.37 5.91
C GLY A 216 14.01 -3.76 6.41
N LYS A 217 13.34 -2.88 7.18
CA LYS A 217 11.97 -3.07 7.65
C LYS A 217 10.99 -2.02 7.13
N PHE A 218 11.42 -1.22 6.17
CA PHE A 218 10.53 -0.26 5.52
C PHE A 218 10.85 -0.08 4.03
N MET A 219 9.85 0.40 3.30
CA MET A 219 9.94 0.78 1.89
C MET A 219 9.46 2.23 1.70
N LEU A 220 9.67 2.76 0.49
CA LEU A 220 9.20 4.08 0.08
C LEU A 220 8.21 3.94 -1.07
N GLU A 221 7.20 4.81 -1.06
CA GLU A 221 6.15 4.83 -2.06
C GLU A 221 5.57 6.23 -2.24
N THR A 222 4.81 6.43 -3.30
CA THR A 222 4.10 7.69 -3.49
C THR A 222 2.67 7.66 -3.02
N ASP A 223 1.96 6.56 -3.19
CA ASP A 223 0.50 6.46 -3.16
C ASP A 223 -0.14 7.38 -4.23
N SER A 224 0.56 7.53 -5.37
CA SER A 224 0.10 8.39 -6.47
C SER A 224 -1.21 7.88 -7.10
N PRO A 225 -2.14 8.79 -7.43
CA PRO A 225 -2.04 10.24 -7.63
C PRO A 225 -2.15 11.08 -6.34
N TYR A 226 -2.21 10.47 -5.17
CA TYR A 226 -2.42 11.13 -3.87
C TYR A 226 -1.11 11.57 -3.21
N LEU A 227 -1.19 12.26 -2.10
CA LEU A 227 -0.12 12.54 -1.12
C LEU A 227 1.16 13.20 -1.68
N ALA A 228 1.06 14.02 -2.74
CA ALA A 228 2.21 14.69 -3.33
C ALA A 228 3.13 15.33 -2.27
N PRO A 229 4.45 14.99 -2.25
CA PRO A 229 5.40 15.54 -1.28
C PRO A 229 5.68 17.03 -1.53
N VAL A 230 6.31 17.70 -0.57
CA VAL A 230 6.93 19.01 -0.81
C VAL A 230 8.11 18.82 -1.76
N PRO A 231 8.29 19.67 -2.82
CA PRO A 231 7.59 20.95 -3.06
C PRO A 231 6.31 20.83 -3.93
N HIS A 232 5.81 19.63 -4.18
CA HIS A 232 4.72 19.37 -5.14
C HIS A 232 3.32 19.38 -4.51
N ARG A 233 3.17 19.86 -3.25
CA ARG A 233 1.86 19.91 -2.58
C ARG A 233 0.78 20.59 -3.42
N GLY A 234 -0.44 19.99 -3.41
CA GLY A 234 -1.59 20.49 -4.17
C GLY A 234 -1.58 20.14 -5.66
N LYS A 235 -0.56 19.42 -6.14
CA LYS A 235 -0.52 18.85 -7.49
C LYS A 235 -0.84 17.35 -7.45
N ARG A 236 -1.19 16.76 -8.60
CA ARG A 236 -1.24 15.32 -8.76
C ARG A 236 0.14 14.72 -8.40
N CYS A 237 0.16 13.73 -7.53
CA CYS A 237 1.37 12.97 -7.23
C CYS A 237 1.71 12.06 -8.41
N GLU A 238 2.98 11.74 -8.58
CA GLU A 238 3.46 10.78 -9.57
C GLU A 238 4.70 10.03 -9.06
N PRO A 239 4.98 8.82 -9.57
CA PRO A 239 6.08 7.97 -9.09
C PRO A 239 7.45 8.65 -9.06
N ALA A 240 7.70 9.61 -9.95
CA ALA A 240 8.93 10.42 -9.96
C ALA A 240 9.23 11.10 -8.60
N TYR A 241 8.20 11.31 -7.78
CA TYR A 241 8.31 12.04 -6.51
C TYR A 241 8.81 11.17 -5.34
N VAL A 242 8.99 9.86 -5.51
CA VAL A 242 9.75 9.02 -4.56
C VAL A 242 11.10 9.64 -4.24
N LYS A 243 11.73 10.31 -5.21
CA LYS A 243 13.00 11.03 -5.00
C LYS A 243 12.94 12.08 -3.88
N GLU A 244 11.84 12.82 -3.78
CA GLU A 244 11.66 13.82 -2.73
C GLU A 244 11.36 13.16 -1.37
N ILE A 245 10.61 12.06 -1.39
CA ILE A 245 10.35 11.23 -0.22
C ILE A 245 11.65 10.63 0.31
N ALA A 246 12.49 10.10 -0.58
CA ALA A 246 13.79 9.54 -0.24
C ALA A 246 14.74 10.58 0.40
N LYS A 247 14.76 11.82 -0.08
CA LYS A 247 15.55 12.89 0.56
C LYS A 247 15.11 13.13 2.01
N ALA A 248 13.80 13.22 2.25
CA ALA A 248 13.26 13.38 3.59
C ALA A 248 13.56 12.16 4.47
N ALA A 249 13.42 10.96 3.93
CA ALA A 249 13.70 9.72 4.64
C ALA A 249 15.19 9.59 5.02
N ALA A 250 16.10 9.90 4.10
CA ALA A 250 17.55 9.89 4.37
C ALA A 250 17.93 10.88 5.47
N GLN A 251 17.33 12.08 5.46
CA GLN A 251 17.53 13.06 6.52
C GLN A 251 17.06 12.56 7.88
N VAL A 252 15.88 11.93 7.95
CA VAL A 252 15.32 11.35 9.18
C VAL A 252 16.18 10.20 9.69
N LYS A 253 16.69 9.35 8.78
CA LYS A 253 17.53 8.20 9.12
C LYS A 253 18.99 8.57 9.43
N GLY A 254 19.42 9.79 9.13
CA GLY A 254 20.80 10.20 9.26
C GLY A 254 21.76 9.42 8.34
N CYS A 255 21.30 9.01 7.16
CA CYS A 255 22.07 8.23 6.19
C CYS A 255 22.15 8.95 4.84
N THR A 256 23.05 8.47 3.98
CA THR A 256 23.14 8.95 2.59
C THR A 256 21.98 8.44 1.74
N LEU A 257 21.71 9.12 0.61
CA LEU A 257 20.72 8.64 -0.37
C LEU A 257 21.14 7.28 -0.98
N GLU A 258 22.43 6.98 -1.05
CA GLU A 258 22.94 5.71 -1.54
C GLU A 258 22.62 4.56 -0.59
N GLU A 259 22.94 4.72 0.69
CA GLU A 259 22.61 3.75 1.71
C GLU A 259 21.11 3.50 1.81
N LEU A 260 20.30 4.55 1.75
CA LEU A 260 18.84 4.44 1.74
C LEU A 260 18.34 3.71 0.49
N SER A 261 18.87 4.05 -0.70
CA SER A 261 18.54 3.42 -1.97
C SER A 261 18.78 1.91 -1.91
N VAL A 262 19.98 1.51 -1.50
CA VAL A 262 20.35 0.09 -1.37
C VAL A 262 19.39 -0.62 -0.40
N ALA A 263 19.18 -0.08 0.80
CA ALA A 263 18.36 -0.72 1.81
C ALA A 263 16.89 -0.85 1.40
N THR A 264 16.28 0.22 0.86
CA THR A 264 14.85 0.19 0.50
C THR A 264 14.57 -0.62 -0.76
N CYS A 265 15.47 -0.59 -1.75
CA CYS A 265 15.35 -1.44 -2.93
C CYS A 265 15.56 -2.92 -2.59
N GLN A 266 16.51 -3.23 -1.71
CA GLN A 266 16.69 -4.61 -1.24
C GLN A 266 15.45 -5.09 -0.48
N THR A 267 14.90 -4.29 0.43
CA THR A 267 13.67 -4.63 1.17
C THR A 267 12.50 -4.91 0.20
N ALA A 268 12.33 -4.06 -0.83
CA ALA A 268 11.30 -4.26 -1.84
C ALA A 268 11.54 -5.54 -2.66
N HIS A 269 12.79 -5.81 -3.01
CA HIS A 269 13.17 -7.01 -3.76
C HIS A 269 12.93 -8.30 -2.97
N GLU A 270 13.19 -8.29 -1.67
CA GLU A 270 12.93 -9.42 -0.79
C GLU A 270 11.43 -9.63 -0.52
N PHE A 271 10.64 -8.55 -0.54
CA PHE A 271 9.21 -8.60 -0.29
C PHE A 271 8.41 -9.02 -1.51
N PHE A 272 8.63 -8.40 -2.67
CA PHE A 272 7.86 -8.63 -3.89
C PHE A 272 8.47 -9.74 -4.73
N ARG A 273 7.67 -10.76 -5.07
CA ARG A 273 8.12 -11.86 -5.91
C ARG A 273 8.48 -11.38 -7.32
N GLY A 274 9.60 -11.87 -7.86
CA GLY A 274 9.93 -11.68 -9.28
C GLY A 274 10.40 -10.28 -9.67
N LEU A 275 10.80 -9.46 -8.71
CA LEU A 275 11.45 -8.18 -8.99
C LEU A 275 12.93 -8.32 -9.42
N ALA A 276 13.30 -9.47 -9.96
CA ALA A 276 14.68 -9.73 -10.42
C ALA A 276 15.08 -8.88 -11.63
#